data_faa8cb5a1dc337df250b934132a2ba33
#
_entry.id   faa8cb5a1dc337df250b934132a2ba33
#
_cell.length_a   1.000
_cell.length_b   1.000
_cell.length_c   1.000
_cell.angle_alpha   90.00
_cell.angle_beta   90.00
_cell.angle_gamma   90.00
#
_symmetry.space_group_name_H-M   'P 1'
#
loop_
_entity.id
_entity.type
_entity.pdbx_description
1 polymer ?
#
loop_
_entity_poly.entity_id
_entity_poly.type
_entity_poly.pdbx_seq_one_letter_code
_entity_poly.pdbx_strand_id
1 'polypeptide(L)'
;MLEHHVNHALVTLLSDFGDRDVYVAVMKGVIAQVNPKLQVVDLMHQVPAQDIAVARFCLMNAYPYFPQGTVHLGVVDPGVGSQRKAIAVKFAGGFLVGPDNGIFSGVLAQNPAITSVELTNSQYWRTSQPSKTFHGRDIFAPVAAHLASGVSIQQLGQEIDPRSLVKLNVKQCNQTKTGVAGCIQYIDHFGNLVSNIPESYVQAKKWCVQISGVMIPGCETYSDVPFGDAIALVGSHGWVEIAVNGGNAHLQMHINFYDQLEVLFLHKNQNALA
;
A
#
# COMPACT_ATOMS: atom_id res chain seq x y z
N MET A 1 -10.67 -35.90 -6.73
CA MET A 1 -10.48 -34.47 -6.99
C MET A 1 -9.03 -34.18 -6.62
N LEU A 2 -8.19 -33.90 -7.62
CA LEU A 2 -6.80 -33.53 -7.39
C LEU A 2 -6.83 -32.12 -6.77
N GLU A 3 -6.46 -31.98 -5.51
CA GLU A 3 -6.14 -30.68 -4.91
C GLU A 3 -4.99 -30.09 -5.73
N HIS A 4 -5.28 -29.08 -6.52
CA HIS A 4 -4.25 -28.24 -7.11
C HIS A 4 -3.53 -27.58 -5.94
N HIS A 5 -2.38 -28.13 -5.55
CA HIS A 5 -1.42 -27.41 -4.74
C HIS A 5 -1.07 -26.14 -5.50
N VAL A 6 -1.66 -25.03 -5.09
CA VAL A 6 -1.28 -23.70 -5.57
C VAL A 6 0.17 -23.51 -5.16
N ASN A 7 1.05 -23.59 -6.13
CA ASN A 7 2.48 -23.42 -5.91
C ASN A 7 2.71 -21.93 -5.64
N HIS A 8 2.84 -21.54 -4.38
CA HIS A 8 3.07 -20.16 -3.94
C HIS A 8 4.49 -19.69 -4.28
N ALA A 9 4.86 -19.80 -5.55
CA ALA A 9 6.24 -19.59 -6.01
C ALA A 9 6.63 -18.10 -6.17
N LEU A 10 5.80 -17.16 -5.70
CA LEU A 10 5.99 -15.72 -5.91
C LEU A 10 6.06 -14.96 -4.58
N VAL A 11 7.11 -14.15 -4.43
CA VAL A 11 7.28 -13.20 -3.34
C VAL A 11 7.33 -11.79 -3.90
N THR A 12 6.55 -10.86 -3.38
CA THR A 12 6.73 -9.44 -3.70
C THR A 12 7.46 -8.72 -2.58
N LEU A 13 8.28 -7.74 -2.91
CA LEU A 13 9.05 -6.93 -1.95
C LEU A 13 8.63 -5.47 -2.00
N LEU A 14 8.37 -4.90 -0.83
CA LEU A 14 8.14 -3.46 -0.63
C LEU A 14 8.95 -3.00 0.58
N SER A 15 9.70 -1.89 0.44
CA SER A 15 10.47 -1.32 1.56
C SER A 15 10.76 0.17 1.37
N ASP A 16 11.35 0.79 2.41
CA ASP A 16 11.93 2.13 2.40
C ASP A 16 13.46 2.12 2.33
N PHE A 17 14.08 1.02 1.92
CA PHE A 17 15.53 0.85 1.92
C PHE A 17 16.25 1.59 0.78
N GLY A 18 15.50 2.07 -0.21
CA GLY A 18 16.07 2.67 -1.41
C GLY A 18 16.81 1.66 -2.29
N ASP A 19 17.57 2.20 -3.23
CA ASP A 19 18.36 1.45 -4.22
C ASP A 19 19.88 1.74 -4.15
N ARG A 20 20.30 2.59 -3.18
CA ARG A 20 21.71 2.96 -3.01
C ARG A 20 22.50 1.94 -2.20
N ASP A 21 21.81 1.27 -1.27
CA ASP A 21 22.41 0.31 -0.33
C ASP A 21 22.06 -1.13 -0.70
N VAL A 22 22.80 -2.06 -0.12
CA VAL A 22 22.68 -3.50 -0.43
C VAL A 22 21.50 -4.20 0.25
N TYR A 23 20.70 -3.51 1.06
CA TYR A 23 19.69 -4.13 1.91
C TYR A 23 18.69 -5.01 1.15
N VAL A 24 18.16 -4.49 0.04
CA VAL A 24 17.22 -5.23 -0.82
C VAL A 24 17.89 -6.46 -1.45
N ALA A 25 19.10 -6.28 -1.99
CA ALA A 25 19.86 -7.36 -2.60
C ALA A 25 20.17 -8.49 -1.59
N VAL A 26 20.51 -8.11 -0.35
CA VAL A 26 20.77 -9.07 0.74
C VAL A 26 19.51 -9.86 1.09
N MET A 27 18.34 -9.22 1.18
CA MET A 27 17.07 -9.92 1.40
C MET A 27 16.75 -10.91 0.27
N LYS A 28 16.94 -10.52 -0.99
CA LYS A 28 16.79 -11.42 -2.14
C LYS A 28 17.76 -12.58 -2.09
N GLY A 29 19.02 -12.33 -1.70
CA GLY A 29 20.02 -13.38 -1.48
C GLY A 29 19.58 -14.40 -0.43
N VAL A 30 18.99 -13.94 0.68
CA VAL A 30 18.42 -14.83 1.72
C VAL A 30 17.24 -15.64 1.18
N ILE A 31 16.33 -15.03 0.42
CA ILE A 31 15.23 -15.76 -0.23
C ILE A 31 15.78 -16.86 -1.15
N ALA A 32 16.78 -16.55 -1.97
CA ALA A 32 17.40 -17.49 -2.89
C ALA A 32 18.13 -18.62 -2.17
N GLN A 33 18.70 -18.38 -0.98
CA GLN A 33 19.31 -19.44 -0.14
C GLN A 33 18.27 -20.44 0.37
N VAL A 34 17.05 -19.99 0.68
CA VAL A 34 15.95 -20.88 1.11
C VAL A 34 15.40 -21.65 -0.08
N ASN A 35 15.08 -20.95 -1.18
CA ASN A 35 14.59 -21.60 -2.40
C ASN A 35 14.92 -20.74 -3.64
N PRO A 36 15.94 -21.15 -4.44
CA PRO A 36 16.37 -20.40 -5.62
C PRO A 36 15.37 -20.42 -6.78
N LYS A 37 14.28 -21.19 -6.68
CA LYS A 37 13.23 -21.27 -7.71
C LYS A 37 12.12 -20.24 -7.50
N LEU A 38 12.11 -19.52 -6.38
CA LEU A 38 11.10 -18.50 -6.12
C LEU A 38 11.30 -17.30 -7.05
N GLN A 39 10.20 -16.83 -7.62
CA GLN A 39 10.18 -15.54 -8.29
C GLN A 39 10.07 -14.43 -7.23
N VAL A 40 10.88 -13.40 -7.39
CA VAL A 40 10.85 -12.22 -6.52
C VAL A 40 10.59 -10.99 -7.38
N VAL A 41 9.52 -10.26 -7.05
CA VAL A 41 9.12 -9.04 -7.75
C VAL A 41 9.19 -7.86 -6.80
N ASP A 42 9.95 -6.84 -7.16
CA ASP A 42 9.98 -5.59 -6.41
C ASP A 42 8.71 -4.78 -6.71
N LEU A 43 7.96 -4.43 -5.68
CA LEU A 43 6.88 -3.46 -5.81
C LEU A 43 7.44 -2.05 -5.79
N MET A 44 8.19 -1.73 -4.74
CA MET A 44 8.77 -0.43 -4.53
C MET A 44 9.78 -0.49 -3.39
N HIS A 45 10.93 0.19 -3.53
CA HIS A 45 11.93 0.34 -2.46
C HIS A 45 12.20 1.80 -2.11
N GLN A 46 11.57 2.73 -2.81
CA GLN A 46 11.70 4.17 -2.57
C GLN A 46 10.48 4.74 -1.82
N VAL A 47 9.89 3.93 -0.92
CA VAL A 47 8.98 4.49 0.08
C VAL A 47 9.76 5.55 0.88
N PRO A 48 9.21 6.75 1.11
CA PRO A 48 9.86 7.72 1.98
C PRO A 48 10.23 7.07 3.32
N ALA A 49 11.43 7.38 3.83
CA ALA A 49 11.96 6.72 5.01
C ALA A 49 10.96 6.74 6.17
N GLN A 50 10.64 5.57 6.71
CA GLN A 50 9.73 5.34 7.85
C GLN A 50 8.24 5.68 7.57
N ASP A 51 7.85 5.96 6.32
CA ASP A 51 6.47 6.30 5.99
C ASP A 51 5.61 5.04 5.78
N ILE A 52 5.01 4.58 6.88
CA ILE A 52 4.13 3.41 6.88
C ILE A 52 2.84 3.70 6.09
N ALA A 53 2.37 4.96 6.03
CA ALA A 53 1.13 5.31 5.34
C ALA A 53 1.28 5.18 3.81
N VAL A 54 2.39 5.66 3.26
CA VAL A 54 2.75 5.47 1.85
C VAL A 54 2.92 3.98 1.53
N ALA A 55 3.66 3.24 2.35
CA ALA A 55 3.85 1.79 2.16
C ALA A 55 2.51 1.04 2.15
N ARG A 56 1.62 1.35 3.10
CA ARG A 56 0.26 0.81 3.17
C ARG A 56 -0.52 1.09 1.88
N PHE A 57 -0.48 2.32 1.38
CA PHE A 57 -1.18 2.74 0.16
C PHE A 57 -0.63 1.97 -1.05
N CYS A 58 0.68 1.93 -1.24
CA CYS A 58 1.31 1.23 -2.36
C CYS A 58 0.99 -0.27 -2.35
N LEU A 59 1.08 -0.92 -1.19
CA LEU A 59 0.77 -2.35 -1.07
C LEU A 59 -0.70 -2.63 -1.36
N MET A 60 -1.61 -1.82 -0.82
CA MET A 60 -3.06 -1.95 -1.02
C MET A 60 -3.47 -1.82 -2.49
N ASN A 61 -2.79 -0.99 -3.26
CA ASN A 61 -3.09 -0.80 -4.67
C ASN A 61 -2.36 -1.82 -5.57
N ALA A 62 -1.26 -2.41 -5.12
CA ALA A 62 -0.48 -3.35 -5.92
C ALA A 62 -0.96 -4.81 -5.80
N TYR A 63 -1.32 -5.28 -4.59
CA TYR A 63 -1.58 -6.70 -4.34
C TYR A 63 -2.67 -7.33 -5.24
N PRO A 64 -3.75 -6.62 -5.67
CA PRO A 64 -4.81 -7.23 -6.48
C PRO A 64 -4.33 -7.69 -7.87
N TYR A 65 -3.19 -7.21 -8.33
CA TYR A 65 -2.63 -7.55 -9.64
C TYR A 65 -1.73 -8.79 -9.61
N PHE A 66 -1.55 -9.41 -8.43
CA PHE A 66 -0.72 -10.60 -8.27
C PHE A 66 -1.56 -11.87 -8.15
N PRO A 67 -1.02 -13.01 -8.59
CA PRO A 67 -1.71 -14.29 -8.47
C PRO A 67 -2.10 -14.61 -7.04
N GLN A 68 -3.23 -15.31 -6.87
CA GLN A 68 -3.66 -15.81 -5.57
C GLN A 68 -2.57 -16.71 -4.96
N GLY A 69 -2.33 -16.54 -3.66
CA GLY A 69 -1.30 -17.26 -2.94
C GLY A 69 0.06 -16.59 -2.92
N THR A 70 0.22 -15.44 -3.58
CA THR A 70 1.45 -14.64 -3.50
C THR A 70 1.77 -14.26 -2.04
N VAL A 71 3.06 -14.28 -1.69
CA VAL A 71 3.57 -13.79 -0.41
C VAL A 71 4.04 -12.35 -0.59
N HIS A 72 3.34 -11.41 0.02
CA HIS A 72 3.70 -10.00 -0.01
C HIS A 72 4.55 -9.64 1.21
N LEU A 73 5.83 -9.37 0.99
CA LEU A 73 6.79 -8.98 2.02
C LEU A 73 6.92 -7.45 2.04
N GLY A 74 6.43 -6.81 3.13
CA GLY A 74 6.51 -5.37 3.34
C GLY A 74 7.40 -5.03 4.53
N VAL A 75 8.45 -4.24 4.32
CA VAL A 75 9.40 -3.86 5.37
C VAL A 75 9.62 -2.35 5.36
N VAL A 76 8.73 -1.63 6.04
CA VAL A 76 8.93 -0.25 6.49
C VAL A 76 8.77 -0.31 8.00
N ASP A 77 9.88 -0.28 8.74
CA ASP A 77 9.94 -0.76 10.13
C ASP A 77 10.73 0.16 11.06
N PRO A 78 10.21 1.36 11.36
CA PRO A 78 10.85 2.26 12.33
C PRO A 78 10.93 1.66 13.74
N GLY A 79 10.14 0.61 14.03
CA GLY A 79 10.11 -0.11 15.30
C GLY A 79 11.00 -1.35 15.36
N VAL A 80 11.92 -1.57 14.41
CA VAL A 80 12.81 -2.73 14.40
C VAL A 80 13.57 -2.85 15.72
N GLY A 81 13.63 -4.07 16.28
CA GLY A 81 14.31 -4.34 17.55
C GLY A 81 13.55 -3.90 18.81
N SER A 82 12.34 -3.33 18.69
CA SER A 82 11.45 -2.99 19.79
C SER A 82 10.50 -4.15 20.16
N GLN A 83 9.43 -3.86 20.90
CA GLN A 83 8.38 -4.81 21.27
C GLN A 83 7.33 -5.04 20.16
N ARG A 84 7.46 -4.38 18.98
CA ARG A 84 6.53 -4.60 17.87
C ARG A 84 6.64 -6.05 17.38
N LYS A 85 5.51 -6.70 17.13
CA LYS A 85 5.48 -8.08 16.65
C LYS A 85 5.98 -8.19 15.21
N ALA A 86 6.72 -9.27 14.93
CA ALA A 86 6.98 -9.74 13.56
C ALA A 86 5.85 -10.70 13.20
N ILE A 87 5.16 -10.52 12.07
CA ILE A 87 3.95 -11.28 11.77
C ILE A 87 3.94 -11.87 10.36
N ALA A 88 3.21 -12.98 10.23
CA ALA A 88 2.65 -13.45 8.97
C ALA A 88 1.12 -13.49 9.08
N VAL A 89 0.44 -13.06 8.01
CA VAL A 89 -1.02 -13.04 7.93
C VAL A 89 -1.47 -13.74 6.67
N LYS A 90 -2.40 -14.68 6.77
CA LYS A 90 -3.12 -15.28 5.64
C LYS A 90 -4.41 -14.48 5.40
N PHE A 91 -4.66 -14.12 4.16
CA PHE A 91 -5.90 -13.51 3.70
C PHE A 91 -6.37 -14.19 2.39
N ALA A 92 -7.52 -13.81 1.84
CA ALA A 92 -8.07 -14.47 0.65
C ALA A 92 -7.15 -14.42 -0.58
N GLY A 93 -6.37 -13.35 -0.75
CA GLY A 93 -5.46 -13.16 -1.89
C GLY A 93 -4.09 -13.84 -1.74
N GLY A 94 -3.69 -14.26 -0.53
CA GLY A 94 -2.36 -14.83 -0.28
C GLY A 94 -1.87 -14.59 1.14
N PHE A 95 -0.63 -14.09 1.26
CA PHE A 95 0.02 -13.91 2.56
C PHE A 95 0.69 -12.54 2.65
N LEU A 96 0.74 -11.99 3.86
CA LEU A 96 1.47 -10.77 4.21
C LEU A 96 2.54 -11.14 5.23
N VAL A 97 3.76 -10.67 5.06
CA VAL A 97 4.88 -10.89 5.99
C VAL A 97 5.56 -9.57 6.28
N GLY A 98 5.78 -9.23 7.55
CA GLY A 98 6.43 -7.96 7.93
C GLY A 98 6.16 -7.55 9.38
N PRO A 99 6.41 -6.28 9.73
CA PRO A 99 6.15 -5.74 11.06
C PRO A 99 4.64 -5.49 11.28
N ASP A 100 4.16 -5.76 12.49
CA ASP A 100 2.83 -5.40 12.94
C ASP A 100 2.80 -3.91 13.37
N ASN A 101 2.77 -3.01 12.40
CA ASN A 101 2.81 -1.56 12.61
C ASN A 101 1.76 -0.80 11.79
N GLY A 102 0.81 -1.52 11.17
CA GLY A 102 -0.25 -0.95 10.36
C GLY A 102 0.00 -0.95 8.85
N ILE A 103 1.17 -1.38 8.38
CA ILE A 103 1.51 -1.47 6.94
C ILE A 103 0.50 -2.33 6.15
N PHE A 104 -0.06 -3.35 6.77
CA PHE A 104 -1.03 -4.28 6.15
C PHE A 104 -2.49 -3.83 6.29
N SER A 105 -2.76 -2.79 7.06
CA SER A 105 -4.14 -2.37 7.37
C SER A 105 -4.98 -1.99 6.15
N GLY A 106 -4.35 -1.55 5.05
CA GLY A 106 -5.03 -1.24 3.78
C GLY A 106 -5.56 -2.49 3.08
N VAL A 107 -4.71 -3.52 2.96
CA VAL A 107 -5.07 -4.82 2.38
C VAL A 107 -6.13 -5.50 3.24
N LEU A 108 -5.93 -5.49 4.57
CA LEU A 108 -6.82 -6.17 5.53
C LEU A 108 -8.18 -5.46 5.71
N ALA A 109 -8.29 -4.19 5.34
CA ALA A 109 -9.58 -3.50 5.26
C ALA A 109 -10.44 -3.98 4.08
N GLN A 110 -9.81 -4.37 2.97
CA GLN A 110 -10.48 -4.92 1.79
C GLN A 110 -10.71 -6.44 1.90
N ASN A 111 -9.76 -7.14 2.49
CA ASN A 111 -9.78 -8.61 2.66
C ASN A 111 -9.37 -8.95 4.10
N PRO A 112 -10.32 -9.29 4.97
CA PRO A 112 -10.04 -9.62 6.36
C PRO A 112 -9.02 -10.76 6.51
N ALA A 113 -8.20 -10.68 7.56
CA ALA A 113 -7.27 -11.75 7.91
C ALA A 113 -8.01 -13.04 8.26
N ILE A 114 -7.57 -14.16 7.70
CA ILE A 114 -8.09 -15.51 7.98
C ILE A 114 -7.34 -16.12 9.15
N THR A 115 -6.00 -15.99 9.14
CA THR A 115 -5.10 -16.48 10.19
C THR A 115 -3.96 -15.49 10.36
N SER A 116 -3.52 -15.27 11.57
CA SER A 116 -2.38 -14.41 11.90
C SER A 116 -1.45 -15.10 12.88
N VAL A 117 -0.15 -15.01 12.63
CA VAL A 117 0.89 -15.68 13.43
C VAL A 117 1.98 -14.67 13.76
N GLU A 118 2.37 -14.61 15.03
CA GLU A 118 3.62 -13.97 15.45
C GLU A 118 4.79 -14.89 15.12
N LEU A 119 5.79 -14.37 14.44
CA LEU A 119 6.93 -15.15 13.93
C LEU A 119 7.91 -15.47 15.06
N THR A 120 7.60 -16.46 15.88
CA THR A 120 8.39 -16.86 17.07
C THR A 120 9.22 -18.12 16.85
N ASN A 121 8.99 -18.86 15.74
CA ASN A 121 9.75 -20.08 15.46
C ASN A 121 11.07 -19.77 14.73
N SER A 122 12.16 -19.72 15.49
CA SER A 122 13.50 -19.42 14.98
C SER A 122 14.07 -20.44 13.99
N GLN A 123 13.44 -21.61 13.80
CA GLN A 123 13.84 -22.59 12.77
C GLN A 123 13.65 -22.05 11.34
N TYR A 124 12.74 -21.09 11.17
CA TYR A 124 12.46 -20.44 9.88
C TYR A 124 13.16 -19.09 9.72
N TRP A 125 14.00 -18.70 10.67
CA TRP A 125 14.83 -17.51 10.59
C TRP A 125 16.18 -17.83 9.95
N ARG A 126 16.88 -16.83 9.46
CA ARG A 126 18.24 -16.98 8.96
C ARG A 126 19.23 -17.39 10.07
N THR A 127 18.97 -16.94 11.29
CA THR A 127 19.79 -17.19 12.48
C THR A 127 18.92 -17.19 13.73
N SER A 128 19.33 -17.94 14.75
CA SER A 128 18.65 -17.96 16.06
C SER A 128 18.86 -16.65 16.86
N GLN A 129 19.81 -15.80 16.46
CA GLN A 129 20.10 -14.51 17.05
C GLN A 129 20.01 -13.42 15.98
N PRO A 130 18.78 -12.94 15.63
CA PRO A 130 18.60 -11.93 14.59
C PRO A 130 19.20 -10.59 15.03
N SER A 131 19.71 -9.84 14.05
CA SER A 131 20.15 -8.47 14.26
C SER A 131 18.99 -7.61 14.77
N LYS A 132 19.24 -6.76 15.75
CA LYS A 132 18.25 -5.82 16.29
C LYS A 132 17.89 -4.70 15.32
N THR A 133 18.60 -4.56 14.22
CA THR A 133 18.42 -3.48 13.24
C THR A 133 18.10 -3.97 11.83
N PHE A 134 18.03 -5.29 11.60
CA PHE A 134 17.74 -5.81 10.25
C PHE A 134 16.90 -7.09 10.27
N HIS A 135 15.68 -6.99 10.83
CA HIS A 135 14.70 -8.09 10.80
C HIS A 135 14.26 -8.42 9.38
N GLY A 136 14.33 -7.49 8.43
CA GLY A 136 14.12 -7.75 7.01
C GLY A 136 14.93 -8.92 6.49
N ARG A 137 16.24 -8.95 6.79
CA ARG A 137 17.18 -10.00 6.42
C ARG A 137 17.01 -11.27 7.26
N ASP A 138 16.89 -11.13 8.58
CA ASP A 138 17.07 -12.26 9.50
C ASP A 138 15.77 -12.98 9.84
N ILE A 139 14.62 -12.33 9.71
CA ILE A 139 13.30 -12.88 10.04
C ILE A 139 12.38 -12.87 8.81
N PHE A 140 12.11 -11.70 8.23
CA PHE A 140 11.02 -11.56 7.26
C PHE A 140 11.33 -12.22 5.91
N ALA A 141 12.52 -12.02 5.35
CA ALA A 141 12.88 -12.60 4.06
C ALA A 141 12.91 -14.14 4.08
N PRO A 142 13.58 -14.82 5.07
CA PRO A 142 13.57 -16.28 5.13
C PRO A 142 12.17 -16.83 5.39
N VAL A 143 11.37 -16.20 6.27
CA VAL A 143 9.98 -16.62 6.54
C VAL A 143 9.12 -16.51 5.29
N ALA A 144 9.20 -15.40 4.54
CA ALA A 144 8.47 -15.24 3.29
C ALA A 144 8.86 -16.32 2.26
N ALA A 145 10.14 -16.67 2.17
CA ALA A 145 10.62 -17.72 1.29
C ALA A 145 10.13 -19.11 1.69
N HIS A 146 10.14 -19.45 2.98
CA HIS A 146 9.58 -20.71 3.48
C HIS A 146 8.08 -20.81 3.20
N LEU A 147 7.34 -19.73 3.46
CA LEU A 147 5.91 -19.68 3.22
C LEU A 147 5.57 -19.83 1.73
N ALA A 148 6.29 -19.12 0.84
CA ALA A 148 6.16 -19.25 -0.61
C ALA A 148 6.59 -20.64 -1.13
N SER A 149 7.40 -21.39 -0.37
CA SER A 149 7.80 -22.76 -0.66
C SER A 149 6.82 -23.82 -0.11
N GLY A 150 5.68 -23.40 0.47
CA GLY A 150 4.61 -24.30 0.92
C GLY A 150 4.66 -24.67 2.42
N VAL A 151 5.51 -24.04 3.22
CA VAL A 151 5.46 -24.20 4.68
C VAL A 151 4.15 -23.61 5.21
N SER A 152 3.47 -24.36 6.08
CA SER A 152 2.23 -23.90 6.69
C SER A 152 2.47 -22.70 7.60
N ILE A 153 1.58 -21.69 7.51
CA ILE A 153 1.69 -20.47 8.33
C ILE A 153 1.73 -20.78 9.83
N GLN A 154 1.03 -21.82 10.29
CA GLN A 154 1.00 -22.24 11.69
C GLN A 154 2.36 -22.73 12.20
N GLN A 155 3.25 -23.18 11.32
CA GLN A 155 4.60 -23.64 11.72
C GLN A 155 5.54 -22.47 12.01
N LEU A 156 5.22 -21.26 11.55
CA LEU A 156 6.10 -20.09 11.64
C LEU A 156 6.17 -19.48 13.04
N GLY A 157 5.23 -19.84 13.93
CA GLY A 157 5.23 -19.34 15.30
C GLY A 157 3.88 -19.45 15.99
N GLN A 158 3.61 -18.52 16.89
CA GLN A 158 2.40 -18.51 17.73
C GLN A 158 1.23 -17.84 17.02
N GLU A 159 0.08 -18.50 16.98
CA GLU A 159 -1.16 -17.91 16.48
C GLU A 159 -1.60 -16.72 17.36
N ILE A 160 -2.03 -15.64 16.73
CA ILE A 160 -2.55 -14.45 17.39
C ILE A 160 -3.92 -14.09 16.83
N ASP A 161 -4.75 -13.40 17.64
CA ASP A 161 -6.06 -12.94 17.20
C ASP A 161 -5.89 -11.91 16.05
N PRO A 162 -6.46 -12.15 14.86
CA PRO A 162 -6.41 -11.19 13.76
C PRO A 162 -6.96 -9.80 14.09
N ARG A 163 -7.87 -9.71 15.08
CA ARG A 163 -8.43 -8.43 15.55
C ARG A 163 -7.43 -7.60 16.35
N SER A 164 -6.35 -8.22 16.87
CA SER A 164 -5.28 -7.54 17.61
C SER A 164 -4.23 -6.88 16.73
N LEU A 165 -4.28 -7.12 15.40
CA LEU A 165 -3.34 -6.52 14.46
C LEU A 165 -3.44 -4.99 14.45
N VAL A 166 -2.30 -4.33 14.40
CA VAL A 166 -2.21 -2.88 14.39
C VAL A 166 -2.89 -2.33 13.14
N LYS A 167 -3.79 -1.37 13.34
CA LYS A 167 -4.45 -0.62 12.26
C LYS A 167 -3.89 0.78 12.22
N LEU A 168 -3.39 1.18 11.07
CA LEU A 168 -2.96 2.56 10.90
C LEU A 168 -4.19 3.47 10.93
N ASN A 169 -4.13 4.48 11.80
CA ASN A 169 -5.20 5.48 11.89
C ASN A 169 -5.06 6.47 10.73
N VAL A 170 -5.65 6.14 9.58
CA VAL A 170 -5.73 7.04 8.43
C VAL A 170 -7.04 7.83 8.47
N LYS A 171 -6.96 9.12 8.15
CA LYS A 171 -8.16 9.94 7.99
C LYS A 171 -9.13 9.28 7.00
N GLN A 172 -10.38 9.19 7.39
CA GLN A 172 -11.45 8.73 6.49
C GLN A 172 -12.02 9.94 5.75
N CYS A 173 -12.48 9.73 4.51
CA CYS A 173 -13.31 10.73 3.85
C CYS A 173 -14.73 10.73 4.47
N ASN A 174 -15.35 11.88 4.50
CA ASN A 174 -16.68 12.05 5.12
C ASN A 174 -17.62 12.74 4.14
N GLN A 175 -18.84 12.22 4.02
CA GLN A 175 -19.89 12.84 3.22
C GLN A 175 -20.32 14.16 3.88
N THR A 176 -20.45 15.23 3.06
CA THR A 176 -20.93 16.54 3.47
C THR A 176 -22.32 16.80 2.87
N LYS A 177 -22.90 17.96 3.12
CA LYS A 177 -24.18 18.36 2.50
C LYS A 177 -24.04 18.59 0.99
N THR A 178 -22.86 18.97 0.54
CA THR A 178 -22.57 19.41 -0.84
C THR A 178 -21.70 18.43 -1.62
N GLY A 179 -21.12 17.43 -0.91
CA GLY A 179 -20.18 16.53 -1.56
C GLY A 179 -19.47 15.57 -0.60
N VAL A 180 -18.14 15.50 -0.67
CA VAL A 180 -17.30 14.62 0.15
C VAL A 180 -16.01 15.33 0.54
N ALA A 181 -15.76 15.48 1.83
CA ALA A 181 -14.49 15.98 2.36
C ALA A 181 -13.48 14.85 2.54
N GLY A 182 -12.25 15.09 2.15
CA GLY A 182 -11.13 14.15 2.25
C GLY A 182 -9.80 14.86 2.42
N CYS A 183 -8.73 14.13 2.20
CA CYS A 183 -7.36 14.67 2.22
C CYS A 183 -6.48 13.95 1.20
N ILE A 184 -5.33 14.53 0.88
CA ILE A 184 -4.31 13.89 0.08
C ILE A 184 -3.68 12.75 0.88
N GLN A 185 -3.74 11.52 0.35
CA GLN A 185 -3.17 10.33 0.98
C GLN A 185 -1.89 9.82 0.30
N TYR A 186 -1.61 10.27 -0.93
CA TYR A 186 -0.43 9.89 -1.67
C TYR A 186 -0.09 10.95 -2.74
N ILE A 187 1.19 11.10 -3.03
CA ILE A 187 1.69 11.91 -4.14
C ILE A 187 2.52 10.96 -5.00
N ASP A 188 2.13 10.81 -6.27
CA ASP A 188 2.79 9.88 -7.17
C ASP A 188 4.10 10.46 -7.75
N HIS A 189 4.80 9.65 -8.57
CA HIS A 189 6.04 10.05 -9.22
C HIS A 189 5.88 11.26 -10.15
N PHE A 190 4.72 11.43 -10.75
CA PHE A 190 4.43 12.56 -11.65
C PHE A 190 4.03 13.83 -10.89
N GLY A 191 3.84 13.73 -9.58
CA GLY A 191 3.35 14.80 -8.72
C GLY A 191 1.82 14.93 -8.71
N ASN A 192 1.10 13.91 -9.16
CA ASN A 192 -0.35 13.86 -9.00
C ASN A 192 -0.70 13.67 -7.53
N LEU A 193 -1.75 14.36 -7.09
CA LEU A 193 -2.20 14.40 -5.70
C LEU A 193 -3.38 13.43 -5.53
N VAL A 194 -3.11 12.24 -5.02
CA VAL A 194 -4.12 11.19 -4.84
C VAL A 194 -4.85 11.40 -3.52
N SER A 195 -6.17 11.59 -3.59
CA SER A 195 -7.00 11.76 -2.40
C SER A 195 -7.40 10.42 -1.77
N ASN A 196 -7.97 10.47 -0.57
CA ASN A 196 -8.59 9.33 0.09
C ASN A 196 -10.09 9.19 -0.22
N ILE A 197 -10.57 9.83 -1.32
CA ILE A 197 -11.96 9.76 -1.77
C ILE A 197 -12.06 8.71 -2.89
N PRO A 198 -12.75 7.57 -2.67
CA PRO A 198 -12.92 6.55 -3.68
C PRO A 198 -13.84 7.00 -4.83
N GLU A 199 -13.65 6.41 -6.02
CA GLU A 199 -14.49 6.58 -7.20
C GLU A 199 -15.99 6.46 -6.91
N SER A 200 -16.40 5.55 -6.01
CA SER A 200 -17.79 5.29 -5.68
C SER A 200 -18.57 6.52 -5.22
N TYR A 201 -17.91 7.54 -4.72
CA TYR A 201 -18.55 8.80 -4.33
C TYR A 201 -18.86 9.71 -5.51
N VAL A 202 -18.10 9.63 -6.60
CA VAL A 202 -18.17 10.53 -7.75
C VAL A 202 -18.79 9.90 -9.00
N GLN A 203 -18.90 8.58 -9.02
CA GLN A 203 -19.44 7.82 -10.15
C GLN A 203 -20.82 8.32 -10.60
N ALA A 204 -20.99 8.55 -11.91
CA ALA A 204 -22.21 9.05 -12.54
C ALA A 204 -22.68 10.45 -12.07
N LYS A 205 -21.79 11.23 -11.47
CA LYS A 205 -22.07 12.61 -11.03
C LYS A 205 -21.22 13.60 -11.82
N LYS A 206 -21.73 14.86 -11.90
CA LYS A 206 -20.87 15.99 -12.25
C LYS A 206 -20.31 16.57 -10.96
N TRP A 207 -19.02 16.80 -10.92
CA TRP A 207 -18.32 17.23 -9.72
C TRP A 207 -17.10 18.10 -10.03
N CYS A 208 -16.60 18.77 -9.03
CA CYS A 208 -15.31 19.46 -9.04
C CYS A 208 -14.61 19.24 -7.69
N VAL A 209 -13.34 19.56 -7.62
CA VAL A 209 -12.57 19.55 -6.37
C VAL A 209 -12.30 20.97 -5.93
N GLN A 210 -12.54 21.26 -4.66
CA GLN A 210 -12.08 22.45 -3.97
C GLN A 210 -10.89 22.11 -3.08
N ILE A 211 -9.74 22.76 -3.32
CA ILE A 211 -8.53 22.61 -2.53
C ILE A 211 -7.76 23.93 -2.50
N SER A 212 -7.29 24.36 -1.32
CA SER A 212 -6.53 25.61 -1.14
C SER A 212 -7.18 26.83 -1.80
N GLY A 213 -8.53 26.91 -1.80
CA GLY A 213 -9.28 28.01 -2.39
C GLY A 213 -9.44 27.94 -3.91
N VAL A 214 -8.89 26.94 -4.58
CA VAL A 214 -8.99 26.73 -6.03
C VAL A 214 -10.09 25.70 -6.33
N MET A 215 -10.88 25.97 -7.38
CA MET A 215 -11.88 25.05 -7.92
C MET A 215 -11.30 24.36 -9.16
N ILE A 216 -11.25 23.02 -9.14
CA ILE A 216 -10.66 22.20 -10.20
C ILE A 216 -11.76 21.34 -10.82
N PRO A 217 -11.97 21.38 -12.15
CA PRO A 217 -13.03 20.62 -12.79
C PRO A 217 -12.77 19.11 -12.70
N GLY A 218 -13.81 18.32 -12.45
CA GLY A 218 -13.81 16.87 -12.55
C GLY A 218 -14.05 16.45 -14.00
N CYS A 219 -13.10 15.73 -14.58
CA CYS A 219 -13.08 15.30 -15.98
C CYS A 219 -12.78 13.80 -16.09
N GLU A 220 -12.71 13.28 -17.32
CA GLU A 220 -12.43 11.85 -17.58
C GLU A 220 -10.94 11.57 -17.82
N THR A 221 -10.24 12.48 -18.55
CA THR A 221 -8.84 12.29 -18.93
C THR A 221 -8.03 13.58 -18.75
N TYR A 222 -6.71 13.45 -18.67
CA TYR A 222 -5.79 14.61 -18.54
C TYR A 222 -5.92 15.60 -19.68
N SER A 223 -6.28 15.15 -20.89
CA SER A 223 -6.40 15.98 -22.09
C SER A 223 -7.70 16.79 -22.18
N ASP A 224 -8.61 16.66 -21.23
CA ASP A 224 -9.87 17.41 -21.20
C ASP A 224 -9.68 18.90 -20.80
N VAL A 225 -8.47 19.25 -20.35
CA VAL A 225 -8.05 20.63 -20.08
C VAL A 225 -6.81 20.99 -20.91
N PRO A 226 -6.55 22.29 -21.17
CA PRO A 226 -5.33 22.74 -21.82
C PRO A 226 -4.05 22.28 -21.10
N PHE A 227 -2.95 22.20 -21.85
CA PHE A 227 -1.64 21.93 -21.28
C PHE A 227 -1.24 22.99 -20.24
N GLY A 228 -0.84 22.55 -19.06
CA GLY A 228 -0.50 23.41 -17.93
C GLY A 228 -1.65 23.65 -16.95
N ASP A 229 -2.89 23.29 -17.32
CA ASP A 229 -4.06 23.50 -16.45
C ASP A 229 -4.27 22.33 -15.47
N ALA A 230 -4.82 22.68 -14.30
CA ALA A 230 -5.18 21.72 -13.27
C ALA A 230 -6.48 20.98 -13.62
N ILE A 231 -6.53 19.70 -13.28
CA ILE A 231 -7.65 18.80 -13.53
C ILE A 231 -7.83 17.86 -12.35
N ALA A 232 -9.07 17.48 -12.07
CA ALA A 232 -9.38 16.38 -11.16
C ALA A 232 -10.03 15.23 -11.94
N LEU A 233 -9.65 14.01 -11.65
CA LEU A 233 -10.15 12.81 -12.32
C LEU A 233 -10.14 11.60 -11.38
N VAL A 234 -10.65 10.46 -11.81
CA VAL A 234 -10.48 9.19 -11.12
C VAL A 234 -9.27 8.49 -11.71
N GLY A 235 -8.21 8.36 -10.90
CA GLY A 235 -7.00 7.65 -11.33
C GLY A 235 -7.24 6.14 -11.50
N SER A 236 -6.31 5.45 -12.17
CA SER A 236 -6.39 4.00 -12.42
C SER A 236 -6.44 3.14 -11.14
N HIS A 237 -6.10 3.71 -10.01
CA HIS A 237 -6.19 3.11 -8.68
C HIS A 237 -7.58 3.23 -8.03
N GLY A 238 -8.55 3.90 -8.70
CA GLY A 238 -9.93 4.05 -8.19
C GLY A 238 -10.14 5.15 -7.15
N TRP A 239 -9.20 6.10 -7.03
CA TRP A 239 -9.29 7.26 -6.14
C TRP A 239 -9.39 8.54 -6.94
N VAL A 240 -10.09 9.55 -6.39
CA VAL A 240 -10.05 10.91 -6.95
C VAL A 240 -8.64 11.45 -6.80
N GLU A 241 -8.08 11.91 -7.92
CA GLU A 241 -6.77 12.55 -7.95
C GLU A 241 -6.84 13.94 -8.58
N ILE A 242 -5.89 14.79 -8.24
CA ILE A 242 -5.67 16.11 -8.84
C ILE A 242 -4.35 16.05 -9.59
N ALA A 243 -4.37 16.47 -10.83
CA ALA A 243 -3.21 16.49 -11.71
C ALA A 243 -3.08 17.84 -12.42
N VAL A 244 -1.99 18.02 -13.12
CA VAL A 244 -1.81 19.12 -14.09
C VAL A 244 -1.48 18.49 -15.44
N ASN A 245 -2.21 18.84 -16.47
CA ASN A 245 -1.96 18.31 -17.81
C ASN A 245 -0.55 18.68 -18.27
N GLY A 246 0.36 17.69 -18.37
CA GLY A 246 1.76 17.87 -18.72
C GLY A 246 2.62 18.56 -17.66
N GLY A 247 2.15 18.64 -16.40
CA GLY A 247 2.84 19.29 -15.30
C GLY A 247 2.90 18.44 -14.01
N ASN A 248 3.25 19.09 -12.90
CA ASN A 248 3.37 18.50 -11.57
C ASN A 248 2.49 19.27 -10.58
N ALA A 249 1.35 18.69 -10.21
CA ALA A 249 0.35 19.35 -9.36
C ALA A 249 0.90 19.67 -7.95
N HIS A 250 1.68 18.76 -7.35
CA HIS A 250 2.30 18.97 -6.05
C HIS A 250 3.18 20.21 -6.03
N LEU A 251 4.08 20.36 -7.01
CA LEU A 251 5.01 21.49 -7.08
C LEU A 251 4.30 22.80 -7.45
N GLN A 252 3.35 22.77 -8.41
CA GLN A 252 2.70 23.98 -8.91
C GLN A 252 1.67 24.54 -7.94
N MET A 253 0.97 23.66 -7.21
CA MET A 253 -0.08 24.05 -6.28
C MET A 253 0.40 24.16 -4.83
N HIS A 254 1.65 23.73 -4.54
CA HIS A 254 2.22 23.67 -3.18
C HIS A 254 1.35 22.88 -2.18
N ILE A 255 0.71 21.80 -2.66
CA ILE A 255 -0.16 20.93 -1.88
C ILE A 255 0.63 19.71 -1.42
N ASN A 256 0.45 19.32 -0.16
CA ASN A 256 1.22 18.28 0.52
C ASN A 256 0.32 17.15 1.04
N PHE A 257 0.97 16.12 1.58
CA PHE A 257 0.28 15.05 2.30
C PHE A 257 -0.63 15.61 3.39
N TYR A 258 -1.82 15.01 3.54
CA TYR A 258 -2.85 15.36 4.50
C TYR A 258 -3.52 16.73 4.30
N ASP A 259 -3.17 17.49 3.27
CA ASP A 259 -3.93 18.69 2.91
C ASP A 259 -5.37 18.31 2.59
N GLN A 260 -6.29 19.14 3.11
CA GLN A 260 -7.73 18.89 3.01
C GLN A 260 -8.25 19.31 1.65
N LEU A 261 -9.16 18.52 1.13
CA LEU A 261 -9.93 18.86 -0.08
C LEU A 261 -11.40 18.49 0.10
N GLU A 262 -12.25 19.08 -0.72
CA GLU A 262 -13.64 18.69 -0.83
C GLU A 262 -14.01 18.45 -2.31
N VAL A 263 -14.58 17.29 -2.59
CA VAL A 263 -15.29 17.04 -3.84
C VAL A 263 -16.69 17.64 -3.70
N LEU A 264 -17.07 18.55 -4.57
CA LEU A 264 -18.37 19.19 -4.60
C LEU A 264 -19.22 18.63 -5.75
N PHE A 265 -20.47 18.24 -5.47
CA PHE A 265 -21.40 17.77 -6.50
C PHE A 265 -22.08 18.95 -7.19
N LEU A 266 -22.01 18.99 -8.52
CA LEU A 266 -22.62 20.04 -9.33
C LEU A 266 -24.07 19.66 -9.65
N HIS A 267 -25.04 20.44 -9.15
CA HIS A 267 -26.45 20.29 -9.48
C HIS A 267 -26.77 20.92 -10.86
N LYS A 268 -27.75 20.35 -11.58
CA LYS A 268 -28.12 20.77 -12.95
C LYS A 268 -28.42 22.27 -13.13
N ASN A 269 -28.54 23.06 -12.06
CA ASN A 269 -28.87 24.48 -12.11
C ASN A 269 -27.67 25.43 -11.96
N GLN A 270 -26.43 24.94 -11.93
CA GLN A 270 -25.20 25.75 -11.81
C GLN A 270 -24.37 25.75 -13.11
N ASN A 271 -25.04 25.97 -14.26
CA ASN A 271 -24.37 26.19 -15.54
C ASN A 271 -23.94 27.67 -15.69
N ALA A 272 -23.21 28.24 -14.75
CA ALA A 272 -22.67 29.58 -14.89
C ALA A 272 -21.44 29.79 -14.04
N LEU A 273 -20.31 29.19 -14.46
CA LEU A 273 -18.96 29.72 -14.18
C LEU A 273 -18.13 29.35 -15.41
N ALA A 274 -18.32 30.12 -16.49
CA ALA A 274 -17.40 30.22 -17.62
C ALA A 274 -16.35 31.28 -17.29
#